data_6a071b0b2b10799c06d5fd1cb8ccd1a1
#
_entry.id   6a071b0b2b10799c06d5fd1cb8ccd1a1
#
_cell.length_a   1.000
_cell.length_b   1.000
_cell.length_c   1.000
_cell.angle_alpha   90.00
_cell.angle_beta   90.00
_cell.angle_gamma   90.00
#
_symmetry.space_group_name_H-M   'P 1'
#
loop_
_entity.id
_entity.type
_entity.pdbx_description
1 polymer ?
#
loop_
_entity_poly.entity_id
_entity_poly.type
_entity_poly.pdbx_seq_one_letter_code
_entity_poly.pdbx_strand_id
1 'polypeptide(L)'
;GSDPQAEERGSVQWDPVDLAFHARTRTPASAPGYGGTYRHADRFGPEPAVAPGGGGLRIALPVPDLDAVTARDLTLTEAIEQRTSTRAHDDASPLTVAQLAELLYRTVRIRGTSTGSDGQELADRPMPSGGAVHELEVYPLVTRCEGLEPGLYRYVADRHELEFVCAPGPATASLVKEARGGTMMDADPQVVLLLAARFGRVMWKYETVGYPLILKHVGVLYQTVYLVATAMGLAVCGLGGGDTTAFAAATGRDPLLEGTVGELVLGSRPAGRSATGRAAAAVAAVDTPDTPAAPATEPAAAGS
;
A
#
# COMPACT_ATOMS: atom_id res chain seq x y z
N GLY A 1 -18.26 -35.25 15.89
CA GLY A 1 -17.12 -34.89 16.69
C GLY A 1 -16.18 -34.05 15.82
N SER A 2 -15.64 -32.98 16.36
CA SER A 2 -14.57 -32.18 15.72
C SER A 2 -13.34 -33.05 15.55
N ASP A 3 -12.62 -32.84 14.46
CA ASP A 3 -11.33 -33.48 14.21
C ASP A 3 -10.29 -32.82 15.14
N PRO A 4 -9.69 -33.59 16.09
CA PRO A 4 -8.70 -33.02 17.03
C PRO A 4 -7.51 -32.38 16.33
N GLN A 5 -7.10 -32.88 15.17
CA GLN A 5 -6.01 -32.28 14.37
C GLN A 5 -6.42 -30.93 13.76
N ALA A 6 -7.68 -30.74 13.40
CA ALA A 6 -8.19 -29.48 12.90
C ALA A 6 -8.26 -28.43 14.02
N GLU A 7 -8.64 -28.80 15.24
CA GLU A 7 -8.64 -27.91 16.40
C GLU A 7 -7.24 -27.50 16.79
N GLU A 8 -6.29 -28.43 16.85
CA GLU A 8 -4.89 -28.13 17.12
C GLU A 8 -4.31 -27.21 16.05
N ARG A 9 -4.52 -27.53 14.75
CA ARG A 9 -4.07 -26.71 13.64
C ARG A 9 -4.62 -25.28 13.72
N GLY A 10 -5.90 -25.15 14.03
CA GLY A 10 -6.57 -23.86 14.17
C GLY A 10 -5.93 -23.00 15.26
N SER A 11 -5.55 -23.58 16.41
CA SER A 11 -4.97 -22.82 17.52
C SER A 11 -3.47 -22.48 17.32
N VAL A 12 -2.70 -23.39 16.73
CA VAL A 12 -1.23 -23.25 16.59
C VAL A 12 -0.82 -22.31 15.45
N GLN A 13 -1.63 -22.16 14.40
CA GLN A 13 -1.32 -21.33 13.24
C GLN A 13 -1.46 -19.82 13.49
N TRP A 14 -2.20 -19.41 14.50
CA TRP A 14 -2.37 -18.00 14.82
C TRP A 14 -1.25 -17.43 15.64
N ASP A 15 -0.66 -16.30 15.20
CA ASP A 15 0.04 -15.44 16.12
C ASP A 15 -0.95 -14.89 17.17
N PRO A 16 -0.62 -14.89 18.48
CA PRO A 16 -1.54 -14.44 19.52
C PRO A 16 -2.02 -12.99 19.36
N VAL A 17 -1.18 -12.09 18.83
CA VAL A 17 -1.53 -10.68 18.59
C VAL A 17 -2.52 -10.58 17.44
N ASP A 18 -2.28 -11.33 16.34
CA ASP A 18 -3.18 -11.38 15.19
C ASP A 18 -4.53 -11.97 15.55
N LEU A 19 -4.57 -13.03 16.36
CA LEU A 19 -5.81 -13.63 16.85
C LEU A 19 -6.60 -12.64 17.73
N ALA A 20 -5.93 -11.94 18.63
CA ALA A 20 -6.56 -10.92 19.47
C ALA A 20 -7.12 -9.76 18.62
N PHE A 21 -6.35 -9.31 17.63
CA PHE A 21 -6.78 -8.28 16.69
C PHE A 21 -7.98 -8.73 15.86
N HIS A 22 -7.94 -9.96 15.31
CA HIS A 22 -9.06 -10.55 14.57
C HIS A 22 -10.33 -10.62 15.44
N ALA A 23 -10.23 -11.19 16.64
CA ALA A 23 -11.36 -11.34 17.55
C ALA A 23 -11.98 -9.98 17.92
N ARG A 24 -11.14 -8.99 18.25
CA ARG A 24 -11.59 -7.64 18.59
C ARG A 24 -12.30 -6.94 17.44
N THR A 25 -11.79 -7.10 16.21
CA THR A 25 -12.27 -6.34 15.04
C THR A 25 -13.41 -7.00 14.28
N ARG A 26 -13.75 -8.25 14.63
CA ARG A 26 -14.85 -9.04 14.03
C ARG A 26 -16.04 -9.24 14.97
N THR A 27 -16.21 -8.32 15.90
CA THR A 27 -17.38 -8.29 16.80
C THR A 27 -18.64 -7.83 16.05
N PRO A 28 -19.85 -8.21 16.53
CA PRO A 28 -21.11 -7.74 15.96
C PRO A 28 -21.19 -6.20 15.96
N ALA A 29 -21.89 -5.65 14.97
CA ALA A 29 -22.08 -4.19 14.87
C ALA A 29 -22.82 -3.58 16.07
N SER A 30 -23.55 -4.39 16.82
CA SER A 30 -24.22 -4.00 18.07
C SER A 30 -23.32 -4.03 19.30
N ALA A 31 -22.07 -4.51 19.18
CA ALA A 31 -21.15 -4.59 20.30
C ALA A 31 -20.72 -3.16 20.75
N PRO A 32 -20.56 -2.91 22.07
CA PRO A 32 -20.02 -1.66 22.56
C PRO A 32 -18.64 -1.37 21.95
N GLY A 33 -18.42 -0.12 21.55
CA GLY A 33 -17.16 0.32 20.93
C GLY A 33 -17.00 -0.06 19.45
N TYR A 34 -18.01 -0.69 18.83
CA TYR A 34 -18.00 -0.95 17.39
C TYR A 34 -18.47 0.28 16.59
N GLY A 35 -17.78 0.59 15.48
CA GLY A 35 -18.23 1.61 14.54
C GLY A 35 -17.97 3.05 14.98
N GLY A 36 -18.90 3.93 14.64
CA GLY A 36 -18.82 5.37 14.91
C GLY A 36 -19.19 5.73 16.34
N THR A 37 -18.24 5.63 17.24
CA THR A 37 -18.43 5.96 18.68
C THR A 37 -18.09 7.40 19.02
N TYR A 38 -17.29 8.08 18.17
CA TYR A 38 -16.81 9.46 18.40
C TYR A 38 -16.16 9.63 19.78
N ARG A 39 -15.46 8.62 20.27
CA ARG A 39 -14.95 8.49 21.65
C ARG A 39 -14.16 9.69 22.17
N HIS A 40 -13.55 10.45 21.28
CA HIS A 40 -12.70 11.60 21.62
C HIS A 40 -13.18 12.92 21.01
N ALA A 41 -14.40 12.98 20.50
CA ALA A 41 -14.93 14.18 19.83
C ALA A 41 -15.10 15.38 20.76
N ASP A 42 -15.21 15.14 22.08
CA ASP A 42 -15.21 16.17 23.12
C ASP A 42 -13.82 16.81 23.32
N ARG A 43 -12.75 16.16 22.90
CA ARG A 43 -11.36 16.61 23.08
C ARG A 43 -10.69 17.08 21.80
N PHE A 44 -11.03 16.48 20.67
CA PHE A 44 -10.42 16.73 19.37
C PHE A 44 -11.49 16.93 18.31
N GLY A 45 -11.33 17.97 17.48
CA GLY A 45 -12.11 18.12 16.25
C GLY A 45 -11.65 17.14 15.17
N PRO A 46 -12.47 16.94 14.11
CA PRO A 46 -12.07 16.12 12.98
C PRO A 46 -10.94 16.77 12.20
N GLU A 47 -10.01 15.97 11.71
CA GLU A 47 -8.95 16.45 10.83
C GLU A 47 -9.50 16.81 9.42
N PRO A 48 -8.91 17.82 8.73
CA PRO A 48 -9.35 18.22 7.40
C PRO A 48 -9.13 17.11 6.37
N ALA A 49 -9.98 17.06 5.31
CA ALA A 49 -9.86 16.09 4.22
C ALA A 49 -8.55 16.24 3.45
N VAL A 50 -8.13 17.48 3.22
CA VAL A 50 -6.84 17.82 2.61
C VAL A 50 -5.79 17.94 3.72
N ALA A 51 -4.72 17.15 3.61
CA ALA A 51 -3.63 17.21 4.57
C ALA A 51 -2.93 18.58 4.52
N PRO A 52 -2.60 19.19 5.69
CA PRO A 52 -1.83 20.42 5.71
C PRO A 52 -0.50 20.27 4.98
N GLY A 53 -0.06 21.34 4.29
CA GLY A 53 1.23 21.37 3.62
C GLY A 53 2.39 21.30 4.61
N GLY A 54 3.47 20.64 4.20
CA GLY A 54 4.73 20.61 4.96
C GLY A 54 5.66 21.81 4.68
N GLY A 55 5.28 22.69 3.73
CA GLY A 55 6.09 23.86 3.36
C GLY A 55 7.21 23.57 2.36
N GLY A 56 7.30 22.36 1.82
CA GLY A 56 8.26 21.99 0.80
C GLY A 56 7.97 22.61 -0.58
N LEU A 57 8.96 22.56 -1.45
CA LEU A 57 8.80 22.98 -2.85
C LEU A 57 7.68 22.20 -3.53
N ARG A 58 6.81 22.92 -4.24
CA ARG A 58 5.69 22.33 -5.01
C ARG A 58 6.06 22.19 -6.47
N ILE A 59 5.74 21.03 -7.05
CA ILE A 59 5.92 20.71 -8.45
C ILE A 59 4.54 20.37 -9.01
N ALA A 60 4.05 21.22 -9.93
CA ALA A 60 2.80 20.94 -10.62
C ALA A 60 2.96 19.73 -11.55
N LEU A 61 2.01 18.83 -11.52
CA LEU A 61 2.00 17.65 -12.37
C LEU A 61 1.11 17.86 -13.61
N PRO A 62 1.47 17.28 -14.76
CA PRO A 62 0.62 17.34 -15.94
C PRO A 62 -0.70 16.59 -15.67
N VAL A 63 -1.82 17.27 -15.94
CA VAL A 63 -3.17 16.69 -15.84
C VAL A 63 -3.41 15.85 -17.08
N PRO A 64 -3.78 14.56 -16.97
CA PRO A 64 -4.05 13.72 -18.12
C PRO A 64 -5.39 14.15 -18.80
N ASP A 65 -5.43 14.06 -20.12
CA ASP A 65 -6.65 14.14 -20.89
C ASP A 65 -7.44 12.83 -20.71
N LEU A 66 -8.53 12.88 -19.96
CA LEU A 66 -9.35 11.70 -19.65
C LEU A 66 -10.08 11.14 -20.86
N ASP A 67 -10.39 11.95 -21.88
CA ASP A 67 -11.00 11.46 -23.11
C ASP A 67 -9.98 10.66 -23.92
N ALA A 68 -8.76 11.16 -24.03
CA ALA A 68 -7.66 10.43 -24.64
C ALA A 68 -7.29 9.15 -23.85
N VAL A 69 -7.34 9.21 -22.52
CA VAL A 69 -7.15 8.02 -21.65
C VAL A 69 -8.24 7.00 -21.94
N THR A 70 -9.51 7.39 -21.96
CA THR A 70 -10.65 6.48 -22.22
C THR A 70 -10.54 5.81 -23.58
N ALA A 71 -10.04 6.54 -24.60
CA ALA A 71 -9.90 6.01 -25.95
C ALA A 71 -8.78 4.95 -26.09
N ARG A 72 -7.78 4.93 -25.22
CA ARG A 72 -6.63 4.00 -25.28
C ARG A 72 -6.61 2.93 -24.19
N ASP A 73 -7.43 3.08 -23.15
CA ASP A 73 -7.41 2.16 -22.02
C ASP A 73 -7.91 0.76 -22.40
N LEU A 74 -7.36 -0.23 -21.70
CA LEU A 74 -7.92 -1.57 -21.68
C LEU A 74 -9.34 -1.54 -21.11
N THR A 75 -10.18 -2.44 -21.61
CA THR A 75 -11.46 -2.68 -20.92
C THR A 75 -11.19 -3.19 -19.50
N LEU A 76 -12.15 -3.05 -18.60
CA LEU A 76 -12.02 -3.55 -17.22
C LEU A 76 -11.67 -5.04 -17.19
N THR A 77 -12.32 -5.84 -18.04
CA THR A 77 -12.05 -7.28 -18.13
C THR A 77 -10.60 -7.55 -18.56
N GLU A 78 -10.13 -6.88 -19.60
CA GLU A 78 -8.74 -7.02 -20.04
C GLU A 78 -7.74 -6.61 -18.97
N ALA A 79 -7.99 -5.50 -18.27
CA ALA A 79 -7.12 -5.03 -17.19
C ALA A 79 -7.05 -6.05 -16.03
N ILE A 80 -8.19 -6.65 -15.66
CA ILE A 80 -8.27 -7.69 -14.62
C ILE A 80 -7.49 -8.94 -15.04
N GLU A 81 -7.72 -9.43 -16.27
CA GLU A 81 -7.09 -10.66 -16.77
C GLU A 81 -5.57 -10.50 -17.02
N GLN A 82 -5.13 -9.31 -17.40
CA GLN A 82 -3.72 -9.03 -17.68
C GLN A 82 -2.92 -8.58 -16.45
N ARG A 83 -3.58 -8.22 -15.36
CA ARG A 83 -2.92 -7.76 -14.13
C ARG A 83 -1.95 -8.81 -13.60
N THR A 84 -0.70 -8.44 -13.45
CA THR A 84 0.36 -9.25 -12.83
C THR A 84 1.20 -8.41 -11.88
N SER A 85 1.78 -9.04 -10.85
CA SER A 85 2.82 -8.42 -10.03
C SER A 85 4.15 -8.50 -10.79
N THR A 86 4.62 -7.35 -11.26
CA THR A 86 5.85 -7.25 -12.06
C THR A 86 6.95 -6.63 -11.20
N ARG A 87 8.03 -7.40 -10.97
CA ARG A 87 9.17 -7.06 -10.12
C ARG A 87 10.43 -6.66 -10.87
N ALA A 88 10.37 -6.58 -12.19
CA ALA A 88 11.48 -6.11 -13.04
C ALA A 88 11.10 -4.78 -13.67
N HIS A 89 12.02 -3.84 -13.68
CA HIS A 89 11.86 -2.54 -14.33
C HIS A 89 12.79 -2.43 -15.53
N ASP A 90 12.43 -1.62 -16.51
CA ASP A 90 13.28 -1.28 -17.65
C ASP A 90 14.09 -0.02 -17.31
N ASP A 91 15.31 -0.21 -16.85
CA ASP A 91 16.19 0.89 -16.45
C ASP A 91 16.76 1.68 -17.63
N ALA A 92 16.66 1.14 -18.86
CA ALA A 92 17.05 1.86 -20.07
C ALA A 92 15.99 2.89 -20.51
N SER A 93 14.73 2.64 -20.13
CA SER A 93 13.60 3.53 -20.42
C SER A 93 12.78 3.71 -19.12
N PRO A 94 13.27 4.50 -18.14
CA PRO A 94 12.65 4.60 -16.84
C PRO A 94 11.27 5.25 -16.91
N LEU A 95 10.48 5.06 -15.86
CA LEU A 95 9.20 5.72 -15.67
C LEU A 95 9.37 7.23 -15.83
N THR A 96 8.44 7.87 -16.55
CA THR A 96 8.43 9.34 -16.72
C THR A 96 7.55 10.02 -15.66
N VAL A 97 7.83 11.29 -15.36
CA VAL A 97 6.98 12.09 -14.47
C VAL A 97 5.54 12.20 -14.98
N ALA A 98 5.33 12.21 -16.28
CA ALA A 98 3.99 12.22 -16.88
C ALA A 98 3.22 10.93 -16.59
N GLN A 99 3.87 9.78 -16.66
CA GLN A 99 3.26 8.50 -16.30
C GLN A 99 2.96 8.40 -14.79
N LEU A 100 3.88 8.86 -13.94
CA LEU A 100 3.64 8.94 -12.50
C LEU A 100 2.46 9.86 -12.19
N ALA A 101 2.40 11.03 -12.83
CA ALA A 101 1.32 11.99 -12.69
C ALA A 101 -0.04 11.38 -13.08
N GLU A 102 -0.11 10.73 -14.25
CA GLU A 102 -1.34 10.07 -14.71
C GLU A 102 -1.80 8.99 -13.73
N LEU A 103 -0.88 8.14 -13.26
CA LEU A 103 -1.22 7.10 -12.27
C LEU A 103 -1.82 7.72 -10.99
N LEU A 104 -1.16 8.72 -10.41
CA LEU A 104 -1.63 9.39 -9.19
C LEU A 104 -2.98 10.09 -9.41
N TYR A 105 -3.15 10.77 -10.55
CA TYR A 105 -4.40 11.43 -10.91
C TYR A 105 -5.56 10.45 -11.00
N ARG A 106 -5.35 9.33 -11.66
CA ARG A 106 -6.38 8.30 -11.89
C ARG A 106 -6.74 7.51 -10.64
N THR A 107 -5.83 7.41 -9.66
CA THR A 107 -6.01 6.56 -8.49
C THR A 107 -6.38 7.29 -7.22
N VAL A 108 -5.78 8.46 -6.92
CA VAL A 108 -5.86 9.07 -5.60
C VAL A 108 -6.16 10.56 -5.56
N ARG A 109 -6.42 11.22 -6.70
CA ARG A 109 -6.79 12.65 -6.68
C ARG A 109 -8.06 12.91 -5.87
N ILE A 110 -8.18 14.08 -5.30
CA ILE A 110 -9.44 14.59 -4.74
C ILE A 110 -10.20 15.27 -5.85
N ARG A 111 -11.43 14.81 -6.14
CA ARG A 111 -12.35 15.38 -7.12
C ARG A 111 -13.21 16.49 -6.51
N GLY A 112 -13.43 16.42 -5.20
CA GLY A 112 -14.21 17.39 -4.44
C GLY A 112 -14.23 17.04 -2.96
N THR A 113 -14.65 18.00 -2.14
CA THR A 113 -14.85 17.82 -0.71
C THR A 113 -16.26 18.25 -0.31
N SER A 114 -16.77 17.69 0.78
CA SER A 114 -18.05 18.06 1.39
C SER A 114 -17.93 17.90 2.90
N THR A 115 -18.91 18.41 3.64
CA THR A 115 -18.96 18.27 5.10
C THR A 115 -20.06 17.28 5.48
N GLY A 116 -19.73 16.26 6.25
CA GLY A 116 -20.69 15.31 6.80
C GLY A 116 -21.56 15.93 7.88
N SER A 117 -22.66 15.26 8.23
CA SER A 117 -23.57 15.72 9.30
C SER A 117 -22.92 15.76 10.69
N ASP A 118 -21.80 15.05 10.86
CA ASP A 118 -20.97 15.03 12.07
C ASP A 118 -19.89 16.13 12.08
N GLY A 119 -19.84 16.99 11.06
CA GLY A 119 -18.84 18.05 10.92
C GLY A 119 -17.51 17.57 10.33
N GLN A 120 -17.33 16.26 10.06
CA GLN A 120 -16.12 15.76 9.41
C GLN A 120 -16.12 16.13 7.92
N GLU A 121 -15.00 16.65 7.44
CA GLU A 121 -14.79 16.82 6.00
C GLU A 121 -14.63 15.46 5.32
N LEU A 122 -15.36 15.26 4.24
CA LEU A 122 -15.35 14.08 3.39
C LEU A 122 -14.68 14.42 2.07
N ALA A 123 -14.04 13.45 1.44
CA ALA A 123 -13.44 13.63 0.13
C ALA A 123 -14.07 12.67 -0.89
N ASP A 124 -14.22 13.15 -2.13
CA ASP A 124 -14.52 12.33 -3.29
C ASP A 124 -13.23 11.99 -4.02
N ARG A 125 -12.88 10.70 -4.07
CA ARG A 125 -11.69 10.16 -4.76
C ARG A 125 -12.09 9.01 -5.69
N PRO A 126 -11.24 8.62 -6.67
CA PRO A 126 -11.52 7.48 -7.56
C PRO A 126 -11.72 6.15 -6.82
N MET A 127 -11.03 5.94 -5.70
CA MET A 127 -11.16 4.75 -4.86
C MET A 127 -12.16 4.99 -3.72
N PRO A 128 -12.93 3.98 -3.28
CA PRO A 128 -13.81 4.11 -2.11
C PRO A 128 -13.02 4.10 -0.79
N SER A 129 -13.62 4.72 0.23
CA SER A 129 -13.18 4.67 1.62
C SER A 129 -14.38 4.60 2.54
N GLY A 130 -14.28 3.91 3.68
CA GLY A 130 -15.33 3.82 4.69
C GLY A 130 -15.72 5.21 5.19
N GLY A 131 -17.00 5.57 4.97
CA GLY A 131 -17.51 6.90 5.33
C GLY A 131 -16.90 8.07 4.53
N ALA A 132 -16.31 7.81 3.37
CA ALA A 132 -15.62 8.81 2.53
C ALA A 132 -14.52 9.61 3.29
N VAL A 133 -13.91 8.97 4.29
CA VAL A 133 -12.91 9.61 5.18
C VAL A 133 -11.59 9.85 4.47
N HIS A 134 -11.12 8.88 3.68
CA HIS A 134 -9.89 8.96 2.86
C HIS A 134 -8.66 9.44 3.65
N GLU A 135 -8.20 8.62 4.54
CA GLU A 135 -7.05 8.88 5.40
C GLU A 135 -5.69 8.64 4.75
N LEU A 136 -5.67 7.92 3.59
CA LEU A 136 -4.42 7.55 2.95
C LEU A 136 -3.82 8.72 2.17
N GLU A 137 -2.58 9.06 2.53
CA GLU A 137 -1.69 9.95 1.81
C GLU A 137 -0.67 9.11 1.02
N VAL A 138 -0.28 9.56 -0.17
CA VAL A 138 0.67 8.84 -1.02
C VAL A 138 1.97 9.62 -1.09
N TYR A 139 3.06 8.92 -0.79
CA TYR A 139 4.41 9.46 -0.82
C TYR A 139 5.25 8.72 -1.87
N PRO A 140 5.42 9.28 -3.08
CA PRO A 140 6.38 8.74 -4.04
C PRO A 140 7.82 8.93 -3.56
N LEU A 141 8.53 7.83 -3.30
CA LEU A 141 9.97 7.82 -3.11
C LEU A 141 10.62 7.47 -4.45
N VAL A 142 11.22 8.47 -5.06
CA VAL A 142 11.78 8.40 -6.42
C VAL A 142 13.27 8.09 -6.32
N THR A 143 13.69 6.99 -6.94
CA THR A 143 15.11 6.66 -7.15
C THR A 143 15.51 6.99 -8.59
N ARG A 144 14.59 6.76 -9.55
CA ARG A 144 14.79 7.04 -10.98
C ARG A 144 13.45 7.32 -11.64
N CYS A 145 13.30 8.54 -12.16
CA CYS A 145 12.11 8.96 -12.93
C CYS A 145 12.53 10.03 -13.93
N GLU A 146 12.22 9.85 -15.20
CA GLU A 146 12.53 10.86 -16.20
C GLU A 146 11.70 12.12 -15.96
N GLY A 147 12.40 13.27 -15.84
CA GLY A 147 11.77 14.57 -15.57
C GLY A 147 11.47 14.85 -14.09
N LEU A 148 11.92 13.99 -13.16
CA LEU A 148 11.78 14.23 -11.74
C LEU A 148 13.04 13.79 -11.00
N GLU A 149 13.60 14.67 -10.18
CA GLU A 149 14.81 14.39 -9.39
C GLU A 149 14.56 13.33 -8.33
N PRO A 150 15.58 12.51 -7.97
CA PRO A 150 15.48 11.57 -6.87
C PRO A 150 15.17 12.25 -5.54
N GLY A 151 14.29 11.65 -4.74
CA GLY A 151 13.86 12.18 -3.45
C GLY A 151 12.55 11.61 -2.98
N LEU A 152 12.17 11.99 -1.78
CA LEU A 152 10.86 11.69 -1.23
C LEU A 152 9.92 12.87 -1.48
N TYR A 153 8.75 12.58 -2.00
CA TYR A 153 7.70 13.55 -2.27
C TYR A 153 6.39 13.15 -1.58
N ARG A 154 5.50 14.10 -1.33
CA ARG A 154 4.12 13.86 -0.96
C ARG A 154 3.20 14.29 -2.11
N TYR A 155 2.26 13.46 -2.48
CA TYR A 155 1.24 13.83 -3.46
C TYR A 155 0.17 14.71 -2.83
N VAL A 156 -0.04 15.89 -3.38
CA VAL A 156 -1.04 16.87 -2.96
C VAL A 156 -2.28 16.68 -3.82
N ALA A 157 -3.20 15.87 -3.30
CA ALA A 157 -4.26 15.24 -4.08
C ALA A 157 -5.35 16.20 -4.59
N ASP A 158 -5.56 17.33 -3.93
CA ASP A 158 -6.53 18.38 -4.32
C ASP A 158 -5.98 19.33 -5.37
N ARG A 159 -4.65 19.38 -5.53
CA ARG A 159 -3.96 20.28 -6.47
C ARG A 159 -3.27 19.57 -7.61
N HIS A 160 -3.17 18.27 -7.53
CA HIS A 160 -2.37 17.46 -8.45
C HIS A 160 -0.92 17.95 -8.56
N GLU A 161 -0.28 18.05 -7.41
CA GLU A 161 1.11 18.49 -7.24
C GLU A 161 1.92 17.48 -6.45
N LEU A 162 3.24 17.53 -6.60
CA LEU A 162 4.17 16.90 -5.66
C LEU A 162 4.75 17.97 -4.73
N GLU A 163 4.75 17.70 -3.44
CA GLU A 163 5.46 18.48 -2.44
C GLU A 163 6.75 17.74 -2.09
N PHE A 164 7.89 18.38 -2.30
CA PHE A 164 9.20 17.82 -1.92
C PHE A 164 9.30 17.69 -0.41
N VAL A 165 9.68 16.52 0.07
CA VAL A 165 9.83 16.22 1.50
C VAL A 165 11.32 16.23 1.89
N CYS A 166 12.13 15.38 1.24
CA CYS A 166 13.56 15.35 1.49
C CYS A 166 14.35 14.74 0.32
N ALA A 167 15.62 15.09 0.25
CA ALA A 167 16.59 14.49 -0.67
C ALA A 167 16.92 13.03 -0.25
N PRO A 168 17.53 12.25 -1.16
CA PRO A 168 18.05 10.94 -0.82
C PRO A 168 19.00 10.99 0.39
N GLY A 169 18.83 10.04 1.31
CA GLY A 169 19.61 9.97 2.55
C GLY A 169 19.45 8.60 3.23
N PRO A 170 20.02 8.40 4.44
CA PRO A 170 20.00 7.10 5.10
C PRO A 170 18.59 6.52 5.31
N ALA A 171 17.62 7.35 5.69
CA ALA A 171 16.24 6.91 5.93
C ALA A 171 15.54 6.49 4.62
N THR A 172 15.67 7.28 3.56
CA THR A 172 15.12 6.92 2.24
C THR A 172 15.82 5.70 1.65
N ALA A 173 17.13 5.54 1.86
CA ALA A 173 17.87 4.34 1.43
C ALA A 173 17.39 3.08 2.17
N SER A 174 17.03 3.17 3.46
CA SER A 174 16.39 2.07 4.21
C SER A 174 15.07 1.66 3.58
N LEU A 175 14.20 2.63 3.27
CA LEU A 175 12.91 2.37 2.62
C LEU A 175 13.06 1.70 1.24
N VAL A 176 14.03 2.16 0.41
CA VAL A 176 14.32 1.53 -0.88
C VAL A 176 14.82 0.10 -0.70
N LYS A 177 15.74 -0.12 0.25
CA LYS A 177 16.29 -1.45 0.55
C LYS A 177 15.19 -2.42 1.01
N GLU A 178 14.29 -1.95 1.89
CA GLU A 178 13.15 -2.74 2.37
C GLU A 178 12.21 -3.10 1.21
N ALA A 179 11.86 -2.13 0.36
CA ALA A 179 11.01 -2.36 -0.79
C ALA A 179 11.64 -3.35 -1.80
N ARG A 180 12.95 -3.25 -2.06
CA ARG A 180 13.70 -4.19 -2.89
C ARG A 180 13.69 -5.59 -2.29
N GLY A 181 13.98 -5.71 -0.99
CA GLY A 181 13.99 -6.99 -0.28
C GLY A 181 12.62 -7.66 -0.24
N GLY A 182 11.58 -6.92 0.13
CA GLY A 182 10.20 -7.42 0.20
C GLY A 182 9.61 -7.85 -1.14
N THR A 183 10.12 -7.32 -2.26
CA THR A 183 9.74 -7.73 -3.61
C THR A 183 10.72 -8.69 -4.25
N MET A 184 11.85 -8.98 -3.61
CA MET A 184 12.94 -9.82 -4.18
C MET A 184 13.44 -9.29 -5.53
N MET A 185 13.59 -7.97 -5.67
CA MET A 185 14.13 -7.35 -6.87
C MET A 185 15.66 -7.39 -6.86
N ASP A 186 16.27 -7.59 -8.03
CA ASP A 186 17.74 -7.56 -8.19
C ASP A 186 18.29 -6.12 -8.13
N ALA A 187 17.51 -5.15 -8.59
CA ALA A 187 17.86 -3.72 -8.60
C ALA A 187 16.88 -2.89 -7.76
N ASP A 188 17.29 -1.67 -7.42
CA ASP A 188 16.41 -0.74 -6.71
C ASP A 188 15.19 -0.39 -7.58
N PRO A 189 13.98 -0.33 -7.00
CA PRO A 189 12.78 0.08 -7.72
C PRO A 189 12.90 1.52 -8.21
N GLN A 190 12.34 1.84 -9.37
CA GLN A 190 12.37 3.21 -9.92
C GLN A 190 11.58 4.19 -9.04
N VAL A 191 10.45 3.76 -8.51
CA VAL A 191 9.63 4.48 -7.53
C VAL A 191 9.09 3.51 -6.50
N VAL A 192 9.08 3.91 -5.23
CA VAL A 192 8.29 3.25 -4.18
C VAL A 192 7.13 4.18 -3.82
N LEU A 193 5.90 3.73 -3.97
CA LEU A 193 4.73 4.43 -3.47
C LEU A 193 4.52 4.01 -2.01
N LEU A 194 4.82 4.89 -1.06
CA LEU A 194 4.54 4.68 0.35
C LEU A 194 3.13 5.20 0.65
N LEU A 195 2.30 4.36 1.21
CA LEU A 195 0.93 4.71 1.62
C LEU A 195 0.94 4.97 3.12
N ALA A 196 0.78 6.22 3.51
CA ALA A 196 0.70 6.61 4.92
C ALA A 196 -0.74 6.90 5.31
N ALA A 197 -1.14 6.44 6.50
CA ALA A 197 -2.45 6.74 7.05
C ALA A 197 -2.36 7.88 8.05
N ARG A 198 -3.20 8.89 7.88
CA ARG A 198 -3.50 9.88 8.90
C ARG A 198 -4.52 9.26 9.86
N PHE A 199 -4.01 8.66 10.93
CA PHE A 199 -4.83 7.83 11.82
C PHE A 199 -6.00 8.59 12.46
N GLY A 200 -5.79 9.85 12.80
CA GLY A 200 -6.81 10.73 13.37
C GLY A 200 -8.04 10.89 12.48
N ARG A 201 -7.89 10.84 11.15
CA ARG A 201 -9.01 10.90 10.19
C ARG A 201 -10.03 9.80 10.41
N VAL A 202 -9.57 8.57 10.69
CA VAL A 202 -10.42 7.39 10.89
C VAL A 202 -10.79 7.22 12.37
N MET A 203 -9.79 7.35 13.26
CA MET A 203 -9.95 7.05 14.68
C MET A 203 -10.71 8.10 15.46
N TRP A 204 -10.90 9.31 14.89
CA TRP A 204 -11.81 10.30 15.44
C TRP A 204 -13.26 9.81 15.46
N LYS A 205 -13.66 9.11 14.39
CA LYS A 205 -15.01 8.58 14.21
C LYS A 205 -15.16 7.14 14.70
N TYR A 206 -14.22 6.27 14.28
CA TYR A 206 -14.32 4.83 14.47
C TYR A 206 -13.40 4.35 15.60
N GLU A 207 -13.87 3.39 16.39
CA GLU A 207 -13.08 2.82 17.47
C GLU A 207 -12.51 1.45 17.08
N THR A 208 -13.25 0.36 17.30
CA THR A 208 -12.75 -1.01 17.13
C THR A 208 -12.42 -1.33 15.67
N VAL A 209 -13.19 -0.77 14.72
CA VAL A 209 -12.99 -0.99 13.29
C VAL A 209 -12.04 0.00 12.63
N GLY A 210 -11.49 0.97 13.36
CA GLY A 210 -10.66 2.05 12.77
C GLY A 210 -9.47 1.49 11.99
N TYR A 211 -8.58 0.76 12.63
CA TYR A 211 -7.39 0.23 11.96
C TYR A 211 -7.69 -0.85 10.91
N PRO A 212 -8.64 -1.79 11.13
CA PRO A 212 -9.07 -2.71 10.06
C PRO A 212 -9.62 -2.02 8.82
N LEU A 213 -10.30 -0.87 8.96
CA LEU A 213 -10.76 -0.09 7.82
C LEU A 213 -9.57 0.43 7.01
N ILE A 214 -8.55 0.99 7.69
CA ILE A 214 -7.32 1.46 7.03
C ILE A 214 -6.70 0.35 6.20
N LEU A 215 -6.51 -0.86 6.75
CA LEU A 215 -5.94 -1.99 6.02
C LEU A 215 -6.79 -2.41 4.82
N LYS A 216 -8.13 -2.33 4.92
CA LYS A 216 -9.02 -2.57 3.77
C LYS A 216 -8.87 -1.50 2.70
N HIS A 217 -8.73 -0.23 3.09
CA HIS A 217 -8.50 0.87 2.14
C HIS A 217 -7.16 0.73 1.43
N VAL A 218 -6.11 0.25 2.13
CA VAL A 218 -4.83 -0.13 1.50
C VAL A 218 -5.04 -1.17 0.41
N GLY A 219 -5.76 -2.26 0.70
CA GLY A 219 -6.07 -3.30 -0.28
C GLY A 219 -6.87 -2.78 -1.48
N VAL A 220 -7.82 -1.87 -1.25
CA VAL A 220 -8.59 -1.21 -2.31
C VAL A 220 -7.67 -0.35 -3.18
N LEU A 221 -6.79 0.45 -2.56
CA LEU A 221 -5.85 1.29 -3.31
C LEU A 221 -4.82 0.45 -4.07
N TYR A 222 -4.33 -0.64 -3.47
CA TYR A 222 -3.45 -1.58 -4.19
C TYR A 222 -4.12 -2.08 -5.48
N GLN A 223 -5.35 -2.59 -5.40
CA GLN A 223 -6.04 -3.08 -6.58
C GLN A 223 -6.30 -1.96 -7.61
N THR A 224 -6.66 -0.76 -7.15
CA THR A 224 -6.86 0.39 -8.05
C THR A 224 -5.56 0.74 -8.80
N VAL A 225 -4.43 0.80 -8.07
CA VAL A 225 -3.10 1.04 -8.67
C VAL A 225 -2.72 -0.08 -9.64
N TYR A 226 -2.96 -1.35 -9.28
CA TYR A 226 -2.67 -2.48 -10.17
C TYR A 226 -3.43 -2.40 -11.49
N LEU A 227 -4.73 -2.10 -11.45
CA LEU A 227 -5.55 -2.02 -12.67
C LEU A 227 -5.13 -0.84 -13.55
N VAL A 228 -4.93 0.33 -12.95
CA VAL A 228 -4.49 1.53 -13.69
C VAL A 228 -3.07 1.33 -14.26
N ALA A 229 -2.13 0.82 -13.46
CA ALA A 229 -0.77 0.52 -13.94
C ALA A 229 -0.78 -0.52 -15.08
N THR A 230 -1.67 -1.53 -15.01
CA THR A 230 -1.82 -2.52 -16.09
C THR A 230 -2.34 -1.86 -17.37
N ALA A 231 -3.37 -1.01 -17.29
CA ALA A 231 -3.88 -0.27 -18.45
C ALA A 231 -2.83 0.69 -19.04
N MET A 232 -1.95 1.25 -18.20
CA MET A 232 -0.84 2.11 -18.64
C MET A 232 0.40 1.34 -19.11
N GLY A 233 0.42 0.01 -19.04
CA GLY A 233 1.59 -0.81 -19.39
C GLY A 233 2.77 -0.68 -18.43
N LEU A 234 2.52 -0.28 -17.18
CA LEU A 234 3.55 -0.13 -16.15
C LEU A 234 3.80 -1.42 -15.35
N ALA A 235 4.96 -1.52 -14.74
CA ALA A 235 5.32 -2.57 -13.80
C ALA A 235 4.94 -2.13 -12.38
N VAL A 236 4.21 -2.97 -11.65
CA VAL A 236 3.82 -2.71 -10.26
C VAL A 236 3.83 -3.99 -9.43
N CYS A 237 4.25 -3.89 -8.18
CA CYS A 237 4.13 -4.96 -7.20
C CYS A 237 3.89 -4.38 -5.79
N GLY A 238 2.83 -4.83 -5.12
CA GLY A 238 2.56 -4.49 -3.72
C GLY A 238 3.45 -5.28 -2.77
N LEU A 239 3.79 -4.69 -1.63
CA LEU A 239 4.56 -5.29 -0.55
C LEU A 239 3.64 -5.75 0.58
N GLY A 240 4.08 -6.76 1.32
CA GLY A 240 3.39 -7.24 2.52
C GLY A 240 3.88 -6.62 3.82
N GLY A 241 5.01 -5.90 3.80
CA GLY A 241 5.60 -5.23 4.94
C GLY A 241 6.15 -3.86 4.57
N GLY A 242 6.63 -3.09 5.57
CA GLY A 242 7.22 -1.76 5.39
C GLY A 242 7.97 -1.31 6.64
N ASP A 243 8.64 -0.16 6.56
CA ASP A 243 9.44 0.43 7.65
C ASP A 243 8.88 1.80 8.06
N THR A 244 7.96 1.78 9.02
CA THR A 244 7.36 3.03 9.54
C THR A 244 8.37 3.90 10.30
N THR A 245 9.44 3.30 10.86
CA THR A 245 10.49 4.04 11.56
C THR A 245 11.35 4.84 10.57
N ALA A 246 11.76 4.21 9.46
CA ALA A 246 12.48 4.91 8.40
C ALA A 246 11.60 5.98 7.74
N PHE A 247 10.30 5.73 7.56
CA PHE A 247 9.36 6.74 7.07
C PHE A 247 9.28 7.94 8.01
N ALA A 248 9.11 7.73 9.31
CA ALA A 248 9.08 8.79 10.31
C ALA A 248 10.39 9.60 10.31
N ALA A 249 11.54 8.93 10.20
CA ALA A 249 12.85 9.59 10.11
C ALA A 249 13.02 10.43 8.83
N ALA A 250 12.48 9.97 7.69
CA ALA A 250 12.55 10.68 6.41
C ALA A 250 11.60 11.88 6.36
N THR A 251 10.42 11.78 6.97
CA THR A 251 9.37 12.81 6.89
C THR A 251 9.31 13.76 8.07
N GLY A 252 9.91 13.39 9.20
CA GLY A 252 9.74 14.10 10.48
C GLY A 252 8.33 13.95 11.08
N ARG A 253 7.49 13.03 10.55
CA ARG A 253 6.14 12.79 11.05
C ARG A 253 6.17 11.95 12.33
N ASP A 254 5.25 12.24 13.24
CA ASP A 254 4.99 11.37 14.39
C ASP A 254 4.30 10.09 13.90
N PRO A 255 4.89 8.89 14.09
CA PRO A 255 4.33 7.63 13.60
C PRO A 255 3.00 7.24 14.26
N LEU A 256 2.60 7.89 15.36
CA LEU A 256 1.29 7.72 15.97
C LEU A 256 0.22 8.61 15.33
N LEU A 257 0.61 9.66 14.61
CA LEU A 257 -0.31 10.55 13.88
C LEU A 257 -0.40 10.19 12.40
N GLU A 258 0.74 9.92 11.76
CA GLU A 258 0.84 9.55 10.35
C GLU A 258 1.97 8.54 10.15
N GLY A 259 1.63 7.34 9.68
CA GLY A 259 2.61 6.27 9.47
C GLY A 259 2.27 5.40 8.26
N THR A 260 3.28 4.70 7.70
CA THR A 260 3.06 3.80 6.57
C THR A 260 2.22 2.59 6.97
N VAL A 261 1.34 2.19 6.06
CA VAL A 261 0.42 1.07 6.20
C VAL A 261 0.37 0.19 4.95
N GLY A 262 1.15 0.55 3.93
CA GLY A 262 1.29 -0.21 2.70
C GLY A 262 2.28 0.43 1.74
N GLU A 263 2.92 -0.37 0.90
CA GLU A 263 3.93 0.03 -0.07
C GLU A 263 3.76 -0.72 -1.40
N LEU A 264 4.05 -0.03 -2.51
CA LEU A 264 4.14 -0.65 -3.83
C LEU A 264 5.41 -0.17 -4.54
N VAL A 265 6.11 -1.08 -5.23
CA VAL A 265 7.12 -0.68 -6.21
C VAL A 265 6.45 -0.40 -7.56
N LEU A 266 6.91 0.63 -8.25
CA LEU A 266 6.39 1.09 -9.53
C LEU A 266 7.54 1.43 -10.47
N GLY A 267 7.41 1.06 -11.74
CA GLY A 267 8.39 1.41 -12.77
C GLY A 267 7.88 1.14 -14.17
N SER A 268 8.73 1.38 -15.16
CA SER A 268 8.50 1.00 -16.55
C SER A 268 8.56 -0.51 -16.69
N ARG A 269 7.73 -1.07 -17.58
CA ARG A 269 7.70 -2.52 -17.84
C ARG A 269 8.74 -2.89 -18.90
N PRO A 270 9.61 -3.90 -18.65
CA PRO A 270 10.53 -4.40 -19.68
C PRO A 270 9.81 -4.92 -20.91
N ALA A 271 10.32 -4.59 -22.12
CA ALA A 271 9.79 -5.10 -23.37
C ALA A 271 9.87 -6.64 -23.43
N GLY A 272 8.86 -7.29 -24.03
CA GLY A 272 8.85 -8.74 -24.26
C GLY A 272 8.35 -9.61 -23.11
N ARG A 273 7.95 -9.04 -21.97
CA ARG A 273 7.27 -9.77 -20.90
C ARG A 273 5.76 -9.57 -20.99
N SER A 274 5.11 -10.32 -21.87
CA SER A 274 3.65 -10.44 -21.89
C SER A 274 3.15 -11.04 -20.56
N ALA A 275 1.99 -10.56 -20.09
CA ALA A 275 1.37 -10.96 -18.84
C ALA A 275 1.08 -12.48 -18.72
N THR A 276 1.06 -13.21 -19.84
CA THR A 276 0.58 -14.60 -19.93
C THR A 276 1.61 -15.67 -19.56
N GLY A 277 2.85 -15.33 -19.21
CA GLY A 277 3.94 -16.32 -19.13
C GLY A 277 4.47 -16.72 -17.75
N ARG A 278 4.04 -16.17 -16.61
CA ARG A 278 4.76 -16.42 -15.35
C ARG A 278 3.98 -16.54 -14.02
N ALA A 279 2.71 -16.69 -14.02
CA ALA A 279 2.03 -17.12 -12.78
C ALA A 279 2.49 -18.53 -12.35
N ALA A 280 2.84 -19.39 -13.29
CA ALA A 280 3.31 -20.75 -13.03
C ALA A 280 4.77 -20.84 -12.52
N ALA A 281 5.66 -19.93 -12.93
CA ALA A 281 7.09 -20.01 -12.55
C ALA A 281 7.40 -19.37 -11.17
N ALA A 282 6.64 -18.38 -10.75
CA ALA A 282 6.85 -17.74 -9.43
C ALA A 282 6.32 -18.59 -8.27
N VAL A 283 5.33 -19.45 -8.51
CA VAL A 283 4.83 -20.41 -7.50
C VAL A 283 5.81 -21.59 -7.34
N ALA A 284 6.57 -21.93 -8.39
CA ALA A 284 7.57 -23.00 -8.33
C ALA A 284 8.90 -22.60 -7.68
N ALA A 285 9.16 -21.30 -7.46
CA ALA A 285 10.40 -20.80 -6.87
C ALA A 285 10.29 -20.49 -5.35
N VAL A 286 9.12 -20.66 -4.76
CA VAL A 286 8.98 -20.71 -3.30
C VAL A 286 9.06 -22.18 -2.90
N ASP A 287 10.25 -22.75 -3.05
CA ASP A 287 10.45 -24.12 -2.68
C ASP A 287 11.47 -24.28 -1.57
N THR A 288 10.95 -24.97 -0.58
CA THR A 288 11.53 -25.84 0.43
C THR A 288 12.55 -25.20 1.35
N PRO A 289 12.11 -24.89 2.59
CA PRO A 289 13.08 -24.91 3.68
C PRO A 289 13.63 -26.35 3.79
N ASP A 290 14.96 -26.47 3.83
CA ASP A 290 15.66 -27.70 4.17
C ASP A 290 14.95 -28.42 5.33
N THR A 291 14.32 -29.53 5.04
CA THR A 291 13.78 -30.40 6.07
C THR A 291 15.00 -30.98 6.79
N PRO A 292 15.21 -30.71 8.08
CA PRO A 292 16.30 -31.35 8.82
C PRO A 292 16.07 -32.88 8.79
N ALA A 293 17.08 -33.60 8.35
CA ALA A 293 17.08 -35.06 8.32
C ALA A 293 16.67 -35.62 9.68
N ALA A 294 15.68 -36.50 9.68
CA ALA A 294 15.26 -37.23 10.89
C ALA A 294 16.46 -37.94 11.50
N PRO A 295 16.61 -37.92 12.84
CA PRO A 295 17.70 -38.65 13.50
C PRO A 295 17.56 -40.14 13.22
N ALA A 296 18.67 -40.75 12.82
CA ALA A 296 18.74 -42.18 12.58
C ALA A 296 18.39 -42.94 13.88
N THR A 297 17.39 -43.79 13.77
CA THR A 297 17.05 -44.74 14.84
C THR A 297 18.17 -45.80 14.96
N GLU A 298 18.89 -45.81 16.06
CA GLU A 298 19.82 -46.91 16.42
C GLU A 298 19.05 -48.23 16.52
N PRO A 299 19.60 -49.34 15.99
CA PRO A 299 19.01 -50.66 16.16
C PRO A 299 19.20 -51.13 17.60
N ALA A 300 18.10 -51.53 18.25
CA ALA A 300 18.13 -52.16 19.57
C ALA A 300 19.02 -53.42 19.55
N ALA A 301 20.05 -53.42 20.39
CA ALA A 301 20.89 -54.60 20.63
C ALA A 301 20.05 -55.68 21.31
N ALA A 302 19.95 -56.82 20.65
CA ALA A 302 19.46 -58.05 21.26
C ALA A 302 20.52 -58.55 22.23
N GLY A 303 20.16 -58.55 23.52
CA GLY A 303 20.94 -59.19 24.57
C GLY A 303 20.36 -60.55 24.91
N SER A 304 21.19 -61.52 24.82
CA SER A 304 20.98 -62.91 25.31
C SER A 304 20.88 -62.99 26.84
#